data_88acbdc3d672f1a67be3a7ffd2374a92
#
_entry.id   88acbdc3d672f1a67be3a7ffd2374a92
#
_cell.length_a   1.000
_cell.length_b   1.000
_cell.length_c   1.000
_cell.angle_alpha   90.00
_cell.angle_beta   90.00
_cell.angle_gamma   90.00
#
_symmetry.space_group_name_H-M   'P 1'
#
loop_
_entity.id
_entity.type
_entity.pdbx_description
1 polymer ?
#
loop_
_entity_poly.entity_id
_entity_poly.type
_entity_poly.pdbx_seq_one_letter_code
_entity_poly.pdbx_strand_id
1 'polypeptide(L)'
;MTLLVRMSLAMVTLCLGVACSGPLQLANIQVGRALNQDRSISSITTLFKPNETIYVSVQTTAAGKGTVSVKWKYGTRVIDEPSKQVNYDGPASTEFHMQNSGGFPPGDYSVDVLIDGVQVGSRTFKVDRYFE
;
A
#
# COMPACT_ATOMS: atom_id res chain seq x y z
N MET A 1 -28.91 11.65 64.39
CA MET A 1 -27.63 11.63 63.66
C MET A 1 -27.76 10.68 62.50
N THR A 2 -27.95 11.17 61.35
CA THR A 2 -28.00 10.35 60.13
C THR A 2 -26.64 10.30 59.52
N LEU A 3 -26.04 9.13 59.57
CA LEU A 3 -24.81 8.86 58.85
C LEU A 3 -25.13 8.67 57.37
N LEU A 4 -24.81 9.67 56.58
CA LEU A 4 -24.84 9.55 55.14
C LEU A 4 -23.58 8.80 54.66
N VAL A 5 -23.73 7.50 54.49
CA VAL A 5 -22.73 6.75 53.77
C VAL A 5 -22.90 7.08 52.29
N ARG A 6 -22.09 7.97 51.83
CA ARG A 6 -21.93 8.16 50.36
C ARG A 6 -21.12 6.99 49.85
N MET A 7 -21.81 5.99 49.35
CA MET A 7 -21.20 5.02 48.46
C MET A 7 -20.87 5.75 47.17
N SER A 8 -19.62 6.15 47.05
CA SER A 8 -19.06 6.52 45.75
C SER A 8 -18.99 5.24 44.95
N LEU A 9 -19.96 5.08 44.07
CA LEU A 9 -19.90 4.09 43.04
C LEU A 9 -18.81 4.56 42.06
N ALA A 10 -17.60 4.09 42.26
CA ALA A 10 -16.53 4.25 41.25
C ALA A 10 -16.96 3.47 40.04
N MET A 11 -17.53 4.16 39.08
CA MET A 11 -17.79 3.60 37.76
C MET A 11 -16.45 3.41 37.11
N VAL A 12 -15.90 2.20 37.27
CA VAL A 12 -14.74 1.75 36.49
C VAL A 12 -15.28 1.59 35.07
N THR A 13 -15.10 2.63 34.30
CA THR A 13 -15.27 2.54 32.85
C THR A 13 -14.14 1.65 32.36
N LEU A 14 -14.43 0.35 32.26
CA LEU A 14 -13.56 -0.57 31.58
C LEU A 14 -13.61 -0.17 30.12
N CYS A 15 -12.67 0.70 29.69
CA CYS A 15 -12.36 0.81 28.29
C CYS A 15 -11.85 -0.55 27.85
N LEU A 16 -12.76 -1.41 27.43
CA LEU A 16 -12.42 -2.50 26.55
C LEU A 16 -11.75 -1.84 25.36
N GLY A 17 -10.43 -1.79 25.38
CA GLY A 17 -9.67 -1.47 24.19
C GLY A 17 -10.08 -2.47 23.15
N VAL A 18 -11.10 -2.12 22.35
CA VAL A 18 -11.28 -2.77 21.08
C VAL A 18 -9.95 -2.60 20.42
N ALA A 19 -9.24 -3.70 20.18
CA ALA A 19 -8.07 -3.68 19.31
C ALA A 19 -8.60 -3.27 17.93
N CYS A 20 -8.92 -2.00 17.78
CA CYS A 20 -9.21 -1.41 16.51
C CYS A 20 -7.92 -1.53 15.73
N SER A 21 -7.93 -2.40 14.72
CA SER A 21 -7.03 -2.24 13.63
C SER A 21 -7.12 -0.78 13.21
N GLY A 22 -6.09 0.00 13.51
CA GLY A 22 -6.03 1.41 13.13
C GLY A 22 -5.99 1.56 11.63
N PRO A 23 -5.83 2.77 11.11
CA PRO A 23 -5.60 2.98 9.68
C PRO A 23 -4.31 2.26 9.26
N LEU A 24 -4.29 1.81 8.02
CA LEU A 24 -3.09 1.24 7.42
C LEU A 24 -1.96 2.27 7.43
N GLN A 25 -0.75 1.82 7.75
CA GLN A 25 0.44 2.65 7.76
C GLN A 25 1.47 2.10 6.78
N LEU A 26 1.96 2.97 5.90
CA LEU A 26 2.97 2.59 4.93
C LEU A 26 4.31 2.30 5.61
N ALA A 27 4.89 1.14 5.28
CA ALA A 27 6.26 0.79 5.66
C ALA A 27 7.23 1.04 4.50
N ASN A 28 6.89 0.53 3.31
CA ASN A 28 7.76 0.64 2.13
C ASN A 28 6.96 0.43 0.85
N ILE A 29 7.52 0.90 -0.25
CA ILE A 29 7.03 0.66 -1.61
C ILE A 29 8.16 0.03 -2.39
N GLN A 30 7.91 -1.13 -2.98
CA GLN A 30 8.86 -1.83 -3.83
C GLN A 30 8.31 -1.91 -5.25
N VAL A 31 9.17 -1.73 -6.23
CA VAL A 31 8.87 -1.92 -7.66
C VAL A 31 9.81 -2.98 -8.22
N GLY A 32 9.33 -3.82 -9.08
CA GLY A 32 10.16 -4.86 -9.68
C GLY A 32 9.42 -5.72 -10.69
N ARG A 33 10.09 -6.80 -11.12
CA ARG A 33 9.62 -7.65 -12.23
C ARG A 33 9.08 -9.00 -11.81
N ALA A 34 9.14 -9.34 -10.53
CA ALA A 34 8.63 -10.61 -10.01
C ALA A 34 8.20 -10.49 -8.56
N LEU A 35 7.30 -11.37 -8.15
CA LEU A 35 6.73 -11.43 -6.80
C LEU A 35 7.18 -12.68 -6.04
N ASN A 36 7.35 -12.53 -4.73
CA ASN A 36 7.34 -13.63 -3.78
C ASN A 36 5.89 -14.08 -3.48
N GLN A 37 5.73 -15.20 -2.80
CA GLN A 37 4.40 -15.71 -2.42
C GLN A 37 3.66 -14.76 -1.45
N ASP A 38 4.39 -14.02 -0.63
CA ASP A 38 3.84 -13.03 0.30
C ASP A 38 3.50 -11.69 -0.36
N ARG A 39 3.65 -11.60 -1.70
CA ARG A 39 3.41 -10.41 -2.51
C ARG A 39 4.44 -9.29 -2.34
N SER A 40 5.55 -9.55 -1.67
CA SER A 40 6.71 -8.68 -1.75
C SER A 40 7.43 -8.88 -3.09
N ILE A 41 8.28 -7.95 -3.47
CA ILE A 41 9.01 -8.04 -4.73
C ILE A 41 10.23 -8.92 -4.56
N SER A 42 10.38 -9.94 -5.42
CA SER A 42 11.55 -10.84 -5.44
C SER A 42 12.68 -10.32 -6.34
N SER A 43 12.38 -9.49 -7.32
CA SER A 43 13.34 -8.92 -8.27
C SER A 43 13.14 -7.41 -8.35
N ILE A 44 13.71 -6.69 -7.38
CA ILE A 44 13.60 -5.23 -7.29
C ILE A 44 14.37 -4.59 -8.43
N THR A 45 13.72 -3.74 -9.19
CA THR A 45 14.33 -2.94 -10.24
C THR A 45 13.51 -1.69 -10.51
N THR A 46 14.15 -0.66 -11.03
CA THR A 46 13.51 0.54 -11.55
C THR A 46 13.70 0.69 -13.06
N LEU A 47 14.23 -0.34 -13.72
CA LEU A 47 14.49 -0.34 -15.15
C LEU A 47 13.84 -1.56 -15.78
N PHE A 48 12.96 -1.31 -16.75
CA PHE A 48 12.15 -2.35 -17.40
C PHE A 48 12.30 -2.32 -18.92
N LYS A 49 12.12 -3.48 -19.53
CA LYS A 49 11.90 -3.61 -20.97
C LYS A 49 10.42 -3.41 -21.30
N PRO A 50 10.09 -3.00 -22.52
CA PRO A 50 8.70 -2.69 -22.89
C PRO A 50 7.71 -3.85 -22.71
N ASN A 51 8.15 -5.09 -22.82
CA ASN A 51 7.30 -6.28 -22.74
C ASN A 51 7.26 -6.94 -21.35
N GLU A 52 7.92 -6.35 -20.36
CA GLU A 52 7.92 -6.90 -19.00
C GLU A 52 6.66 -6.52 -18.24
N THR A 53 6.25 -7.36 -17.30
CA THR A 53 5.25 -6.98 -16.29
C THR A 53 5.91 -6.13 -15.22
N ILE A 54 5.27 -5.03 -14.85
CA ILE A 54 5.75 -4.11 -13.83
C ILE A 54 4.89 -4.30 -12.58
N TYR A 55 5.53 -4.73 -11.48
CA TYR A 55 4.89 -4.96 -10.19
C TYR A 55 5.22 -3.85 -9.21
N VAL A 56 4.25 -3.48 -8.39
CA VAL A 56 4.46 -2.68 -7.18
C VAL A 56 3.93 -3.43 -5.98
N SER A 57 4.69 -3.43 -4.90
CA SER A 57 4.28 -3.98 -3.62
C SER A 57 4.23 -2.85 -2.59
N VAL A 58 3.05 -2.65 -2.03
CA VAL A 58 2.81 -1.68 -0.96
C VAL A 58 2.88 -2.42 0.36
N GLN A 59 3.93 -2.17 1.14
CA GLN A 59 4.14 -2.81 2.42
C GLN A 59 3.62 -1.95 3.54
N THR A 60 2.84 -2.54 4.44
CA THR A 60 2.25 -1.88 5.61
C THR A 60 2.76 -2.50 6.89
N THR A 61 2.83 -1.71 7.98
CA THR A 61 3.58 -2.04 9.19
C THR A 61 2.82 -2.89 10.19
N ALA A 62 1.50 -2.79 10.21
CA ALA A 62 0.70 -3.33 11.30
C ALA A 62 -0.70 -3.74 10.83
N ALA A 63 -1.48 -4.32 11.75
CA ALA A 63 -2.87 -4.60 11.52
C ALA A 63 -3.64 -3.33 11.15
N GLY A 64 -4.53 -3.43 10.20
CA GLY A 64 -5.34 -2.32 9.75
C GLY A 64 -6.23 -2.69 8.58
N LYS A 65 -7.21 -1.84 8.33
CA LYS A 65 -8.09 -1.97 7.18
C LYS A 65 -8.22 -0.65 6.45
N GLY A 66 -8.50 -0.71 5.18
CA GLY A 66 -8.69 0.47 4.34
C GLY A 66 -8.62 0.13 2.87
N THR A 67 -8.56 1.17 2.06
CA THR A 67 -8.40 1.05 0.62
C THR A 67 -6.97 1.43 0.25
N VAL A 68 -6.25 0.50 -0.34
CA VAL A 68 -4.94 0.75 -0.96
C VAL A 68 -5.18 0.95 -2.44
N SER A 69 -4.66 2.04 -2.98
CA SER A 69 -4.73 2.32 -4.42
C SER A 69 -3.40 2.82 -4.94
N VAL A 70 -3.21 2.68 -6.23
CA VAL A 70 -2.04 3.22 -6.91
C VAL A 70 -2.47 3.99 -8.15
N LYS A 71 -1.69 5.03 -8.47
CA LYS A 71 -1.80 5.76 -9.73
C LYS A 71 -0.56 5.46 -10.55
N TRP A 72 -0.73 4.74 -11.64
CA TRP A 72 0.32 4.53 -12.60
C TRP A 72 0.37 5.73 -13.56
N LYS A 73 1.54 6.32 -13.72
CA LYS A 73 1.72 7.49 -14.55
C LYS A 73 2.80 7.26 -15.61
N TYR A 74 2.56 7.77 -16.79
CA TYR A 74 3.56 7.96 -17.84
C TYR A 74 3.86 9.46 -17.94
N GLY A 75 5.04 9.89 -17.54
CA GLY A 75 5.31 11.29 -17.31
C GLY A 75 4.34 11.86 -16.26
N THR A 76 3.53 12.82 -16.63
CA THR A 76 2.50 13.42 -15.77
C THR A 76 1.10 12.82 -15.97
N ARG A 77 0.94 11.98 -16.99
CA ARG A 77 -0.38 11.43 -17.35
C ARG A 77 -0.69 10.17 -16.54
N VAL A 78 -1.83 10.16 -15.88
CA VAL A 78 -2.35 8.96 -15.22
C VAL A 78 -2.85 7.98 -16.28
N ILE A 79 -2.35 6.75 -16.25
CA ILE A 79 -2.72 5.70 -17.20
C ILE A 79 -3.58 4.61 -16.59
N ASP A 80 -3.53 4.42 -15.27
CA ASP A 80 -4.40 3.49 -14.54
C ASP A 80 -4.44 3.83 -13.05
N GLU A 81 -5.56 3.51 -12.38
CA GLU A 81 -5.77 3.78 -10.95
C GLU A 81 -6.45 2.61 -10.24
N PRO A 82 -5.84 1.43 -10.17
CA PRO A 82 -6.45 0.30 -9.48
C PRO A 82 -6.49 0.50 -7.97
N SER A 83 -7.47 -0.11 -7.33
CA SER A 83 -7.61 -0.10 -5.87
C SER A 83 -8.01 -1.47 -5.33
N LYS A 84 -7.64 -1.73 -4.07
CA LYS A 84 -8.01 -2.93 -3.33
C LYS A 84 -8.44 -2.56 -1.92
N GLN A 85 -9.59 -3.08 -1.49
CA GLN A 85 -9.99 -3.02 -0.10
C GLN A 85 -9.31 -4.17 0.65
N VAL A 86 -8.64 -3.85 1.73
CA VAL A 86 -7.85 -4.81 2.49
C VAL A 86 -8.16 -4.73 3.98
N ASN A 87 -7.97 -5.86 4.65
CA ASN A 87 -8.06 -5.98 6.09
C ASN A 87 -6.95 -6.94 6.53
N TYR A 88 -5.93 -6.40 7.16
CA TYR A 88 -4.75 -7.16 7.56
C TYR A 88 -4.64 -7.28 9.07
N ASP A 89 -4.27 -8.47 9.53
CA ASP A 89 -4.08 -8.77 10.96
C ASP A 89 -2.69 -8.39 11.48
N GLY A 90 -1.80 -8.00 10.59
CA GLY A 90 -0.42 -7.62 10.90
C GLY A 90 0.27 -7.01 9.69
N PRO A 91 1.60 -6.92 9.72
CA PRO A 91 2.37 -6.44 8.56
C PRO A 91 2.03 -7.25 7.31
N ALA A 92 1.85 -6.56 6.19
CA ALA A 92 1.40 -7.19 4.95
C ALA A 92 1.91 -6.46 3.72
N SER A 93 1.76 -7.10 2.58
CA SER A 93 2.08 -6.53 1.27
C SER A 93 0.85 -6.59 0.37
N THR A 94 0.53 -5.47 -0.25
CA THR A 94 -0.53 -5.36 -1.26
C THR A 94 0.12 -5.13 -2.61
N GLU A 95 -0.16 -6.00 -3.58
CA GLU A 95 0.45 -5.91 -4.90
C GLU A 95 -0.50 -5.34 -5.94
N PHE A 96 0.08 -4.63 -6.90
CA PHE A 96 -0.54 -4.21 -8.15
C PHE A 96 0.46 -4.43 -9.28
N HIS A 97 -0.04 -4.62 -10.49
CA HIS A 97 0.83 -4.79 -11.65
C HIS A 97 0.20 -4.24 -12.91
N MET A 98 1.06 -3.91 -13.88
CA MET A 98 0.66 -3.54 -15.24
C MET A 98 1.30 -4.47 -16.26
N GLN A 99 0.55 -4.77 -17.30
CA GLN A 99 1.03 -5.44 -18.50
C GLN A 99 0.56 -4.68 -19.74
N ASN A 100 1.36 -4.69 -20.78
CA ASN A 100 0.98 -4.16 -22.08
C ASN A 100 1.44 -5.11 -23.18
N SER A 101 0.51 -5.79 -23.83
CA SER A 101 0.81 -6.76 -24.90
C SER A 101 1.50 -6.13 -26.11
N GLY A 102 1.27 -4.85 -26.36
CA GLY A 102 1.94 -4.08 -27.40
C GLY A 102 3.26 -3.46 -26.97
N GLY A 103 3.67 -3.67 -25.71
CA GLY A 103 4.84 -3.07 -25.09
C GLY A 103 4.56 -1.67 -24.52
N PHE A 104 5.15 -1.39 -23.38
CA PHE A 104 5.10 -0.05 -22.79
C PHE A 104 5.96 0.91 -23.61
N PRO A 105 5.48 2.13 -23.90
CA PRO A 105 6.31 3.16 -24.51
C PRO A 105 7.56 3.42 -23.64
N PRO A 106 8.75 3.57 -24.24
CA PRO A 106 9.94 3.96 -23.49
C PRO A 106 9.78 5.35 -22.88
N GLY A 107 10.33 5.55 -21.70
CA GLY A 107 10.31 6.83 -21.02
C GLY A 107 10.21 6.70 -19.51
N ASP A 108 9.86 7.81 -18.88
CA ASP A 108 9.78 7.94 -17.44
C ASP A 108 8.36 7.67 -16.94
N TYR A 109 8.30 6.81 -15.93
CA TYR A 109 7.06 6.39 -15.28
C TYR A 109 7.14 6.65 -13.79
N SER A 110 6.00 6.68 -13.16
CA SER A 110 5.90 6.68 -11.70
C SER A 110 4.67 5.91 -11.24
N VAL A 111 4.70 5.52 -9.99
CA VAL A 111 3.54 4.95 -9.30
C VAL A 111 3.38 5.69 -7.99
N ASP A 112 2.25 6.36 -7.82
CA ASP A 112 1.84 6.97 -6.56
C ASP A 112 1.03 5.96 -5.77
N VAL A 113 1.27 5.88 -4.46
CA VAL A 113 0.53 5.00 -3.55
C VAL A 113 -0.35 5.85 -2.66
N LEU A 114 -1.62 5.45 -2.56
CA LEU A 114 -2.62 6.11 -1.73
C LEU A 114 -3.21 5.11 -0.74
N ILE A 115 -3.44 5.58 0.47
CA ILE A 115 -4.20 4.86 1.49
C ILE A 115 -5.41 5.71 1.85
N ASP A 116 -6.61 5.13 1.68
CA ASP A 116 -7.89 5.84 1.91
C ASP A 116 -7.97 7.19 1.16
N GLY A 117 -7.46 7.20 -0.07
CA GLY A 117 -7.47 8.37 -0.93
C GLY A 117 -6.38 9.41 -0.67
N VAL A 118 -5.52 9.19 0.31
CA VAL A 118 -4.41 10.09 0.65
C VAL A 118 -3.11 9.52 0.13
N GLN A 119 -2.37 10.31 -0.65
CA GLN A 119 -1.06 9.89 -1.16
C GLN A 119 -0.06 9.79 -0.02
N VAL A 120 0.56 8.61 0.11
CA VAL A 120 1.50 8.29 1.18
C VAL A 120 2.92 8.05 0.67
N GLY A 121 3.10 7.91 -0.63
CA GLY A 121 4.42 7.73 -1.22
C GLY A 121 4.37 7.57 -2.72
N SER A 122 5.54 7.49 -3.33
CA SER A 122 5.71 7.36 -4.78
C SER A 122 7.03 6.67 -5.10
N ARG A 123 7.09 6.03 -6.26
CA ARG A 123 8.32 5.49 -6.84
C ARG A 123 8.37 5.80 -8.32
N THR A 124 9.55 6.13 -8.79
CA THR A 124 9.84 6.34 -10.21
C THR A 124 10.51 5.11 -10.81
N PHE A 125 10.27 4.88 -12.07
CA PHE A 125 10.93 3.83 -12.83
C PHE A 125 10.97 4.23 -14.30
N LYS A 126 11.75 3.49 -15.09
CA LYS A 126 11.96 3.77 -16.50
C LYS A 126 11.71 2.53 -17.33
N VAL A 127 11.13 2.73 -18.50
CA VAL A 127 11.08 1.71 -19.55
C VAL A 127 12.06 2.11 -20.65
N ASP A 128 12.93 1.18 -21.03
CA ASP A 128 13.95 1.38 -22.06
C ASP A 128 14.08 0.11 -22.91
N ARG A 129 14.23 0.28 -24.21
CA ARG A 129 14.39 -0.83 -25.15
C ARG A 129 15.81 -1.40 -25.20
N TYR A 130 16.81 -0.64 -24.78
CA TYR A 130 18.21 -0.87 -25.09
C TYR A 130 19.12 -1.02 -23.88
N PHE A 131 18.59 -1.43 -22.75
CA PHE A 131 19.48 -1.76 -21.64
C PHE A 131 19.76 -3.27 -21.60
N GLU A 132 20.93 -3.61 -21.18
CA GLU A 132 21.37 -4.98 -20.89
C GLU A 132 21.38 -5.28 -19.39
#